data_925653d3b4c1fc86dc7e27ae5275942c
#
_entry.id   925653d3b4c1fc86dc7e27ae5275942c
#
_cell.length_a   1.000
_cell.length_b   1.000
_cell.length_c   1.000
_cell.angle_alpha   90.00
_cell.angle_beta   90.00
_cell.angle_gamma   90.00
#
_symmetry.space_group_name_H-M   'P 1'
#
loop_
_entity.id
_entity.type
_entity.pdbx_description
1 polymer ?
#
loop_
_entity_poly.entity_id
_entity_poly.type
_entity_poly.pdbx_seq_one_letter_code
_entity_poly.pdbx_strand_id
1 'polypeptide(L)'
;MNNLTFNDFLNADFKLYDGNPVIKNPLSSFVVADPSVLTPDIAHDNKFHLFCHTFFGVYHYVSDDGISFKKDMKIVQRAMRPNINYIDGKYYLFYERTRNVIANLFSLVGVKWKSEIFCTTSTDLKNWSEPYKVIKKTRPHEEDEHGIAISNPFLIKVDGKYRMYYSCGQTFIKDCGFCEPTHVSFAESDKVDKGYISRETPIISPDKAVEYLNLCSGCLKVYKFKDCYIGLQNGLFEKDGKSHSAIMLLKSDDGINFEYVKPFLVPQICENNKNKNWMKQYVYACCLTYYDGKLRLYFNARNVSNNLLGRESIGIIESKVR
;
A
#
# COMPACT_ATOMS: atom_id res chain seq x y z
N MET A 1 7.33 11.52 11.37
CA MET A 1 7.08 10.50 12.43
C MET A 1 8.28 10.25 13.33
N ASN A 2 9.49 10.66 12.95
CA ASN A 2 10.74 10.42 13.71
C ASN A 2 10.77 10.97 15.16
N ASN A 3 9.85 11.85 15.53
CA ASN A 3 9.72 12.40 16.89
C ASN A 3 8.74 11.62 17.77
N LEU A 4 7.97 10.71 17.20
CA LEU A 4 7.00 9.88 17.92
C LEU A 4 7.65 8.57 18.38
N THR A 5 7.28 8.11 19.57
CA THR A 5 7.67 6.78 20.07
C THR A 5 6.63 5.73 19.70
N PHE A 6 7.01 4.46 19.85
CA PHE A 6 6.05 3.35 19.70
C PHE A 6 4.87 3.47 20.68
N ASN A 7 5.13 3.93 21.89
CA ASN A 7 4.09 4.13 22.88
C ASN A 7 3.12 5.25 22.50
N ASP A 8 3.59 6.33 21.87
CA ASP A 8 2.70 7.37 21.35
C ASP A 8 1.74 6.82 20.31
N PHE A 9 2.22 5.91 19.46
CA PHE A 9 1.39 5.24 18.46
C PHE A 9 0.38 4.25 19.10
N LEU A 10 0.83 3.43 20.08
CA LEU A 10 -0.04 2.46 20.76
C LEU A 10 -1.17 3.11 21.56
N ASN A 11 -0.88 4.27 22.16
CA ASN A 11 -1.83 5.03 22.99
C ASN A 11 -2.69 6.00 22.16
N ALA A 12 -2.44 6.11 20.86
CA ALA A 12 -3.24 6.92 19.96
C ALA A 12 -4.65 6.31 19.80
N ASP A 13 -5.68 7.08 20.15
CA ASP A 13 -7.09 6.68 20.03
C ASP A 13 -7.57 6.90 18.59
N PHE A 14 -7.30 5.95 17.72
CA PHE A 14 -7.72 6.01 16.33
C PHE A 14 -9.23 5.82 16.18
N LYS A 15 -9.88 6.77 15.51
CA LYS A 15 -11.32 6.73 15.22
C LYS A 15 -11.57 6.69 13.72
N LEU A 16 -12.52 5.86 13.34
CA LEU A 16 -13.01 5.84 11.97
C LEU A 16 -13.76 7.14 11.67
N TYR A 17 -13.44 7.78 10.56
CA TYR A 17 -14.13 9.00 10.14
C TYR A 17 -15.56 8.67 9.66
N ASP A 18 -16.56 9.35 10.22
CA ASP A 18 -17.98 9.08 9.92
C ASP A 18 -18.35 9.35 8.45
N GLY A 19 -17.63 10.25 7.77
CA GLY A 19 -17.82 10.55 6.35
C GLY A 19 -17.20 9.56 5.37
N ASN A 20 -16.61 8.44 5.85
CA ASN A 20 -16.01 7.43 4.99
C ASN A 20 -17.02 6.80 3.99
N PRO A 21 -16.55 6.34 2.81
CA PRO A 21 -15.21 6.52 2.26
C PRO A 21 -14.97 7.93 1.75
N VAL A 22 -13.72 8.45 1.89
CA VAL A 22 -13.34 9.79 1.40
C VAL A 22 -13.11 9.82 -0.11
N ILE A 23 -12.73 8.71 -0.71
CA ILE A 23 -12.69 8.53 -2.17
C ILE A 23 -13.46 7.26 -2.51
N LYS A 24 -14.58 7.43 -3.22
CA LYS A 24 -15.37 6.31 -3.75
C LYS A 24 -14.81 5.85 -5.09
N ASN A 25 -14.95 4.56 -5.37
CA ASN A 25 -14.62 4.04 -6.70
C ASN A 25 -15.45 4.74 -7.79
N PRO A 26 -14.85 5.15 -8.90
CA PRO A 26 -15.58 5.72 -10.02
C PRO A 26 -16.44 4.65 -10.71
N LEU A 27 -17.48 5.08 -11.42
CA LEU A 27 -18.36 4.17 -12.19
C LEU A 27 -17.60 3.32 -13.22
N SER A 28 -16.49 3.86 -13.73
CA SER A 28 -15.63 3.18 -14.72
C SER A 28 -14.66 2.16 -14.14
N SER A 29 -14.54 2.07 -12.81
CA SER A 29 -13.61 1.12 -12.15
C SER A 29 -14.19 0.58 -10.86
N PHE A 30 -14.09 -0.72 -10.64
CA PHE A 30 -14.47 -1.38 -9.38
C PHE A 30 -13.49 -1.07 -8.25
N VAL A 31 -12.33 -0.53 -8.57
CA VAL A 31 -11.20 -0.32 -7.67
C VAL A 31 -10.79 1.14 -7.67
N VAL A 32 -10.63 1.69 -6.47
CA VAL A 32 -9.75 2.81 -6.15
C VAL A 32 -9.00 2.41 -4.89
N ALA A 33 -7.67 2.24 -5.01
CA ALA A 33 -6.90 1.51 -4.01
C ALA A 33 -5.45 2.01 -3.85
N ASP A 34 -4.79 1.49 -2.82
CA ASP A 34 -3.38 1.71 -2.47
C ASP A 34 -3.02 3.19 -2.36
N PRO A 35 -3.59 3.89 -1.37
CA PRO A 35 -3.30 5.30 -1.18
C PRO A 35 -1.84 5.54 -0.78
N SER A 36 -1.25 6.59 -1.35
CA SER A 36 0.03 7.15 -0.94
C SER A 36 -0.09 8.65 -0.87
N VAL A 37 0.26 9.25 0.26
CA VAL A 37 -0.11 10.64 0.58
C VAL A 37 1.11 11.47 0.94
N LEU A 38 1.20 12.68 0.37
CA LEU A 38 2.04 13.77 0.86
C LEU A 38 1.20 14.73 1.69
N THR A 39 1.77 15.17 2.80
CA THR A 39 1.17 16.17 3.69
C THR A 39 1.60 17.59 3.31
N PRO A 40 0.86 18.64 3.73
CA PRO A 40 1.14 20.03 3.37
C PRO A 40 2.56 20.52 3.71
N ASP A 41 3.15 20.02 4.80
CA ASP A 41 4.52 20.36 5.22
C ASP A 41 5.61 19.75 4.32
N ILE A 42 5.24 18.78 3.46
CA ILE A 42 6.15 18.15 2.48
C ILE A 42 5.90 18.70 1.08
N ALA A 43 4.64 18.99 0.74
CA ALA A 43 4.26 19.46 -0.58
C ALA A 43 4.57 20.95 -0.78
N HIS A 44 5.01 21.33 -1.98
CA HIS A 44 5.44 22.70 -2.30
C HIS A 44 4.31 23.74 -2.29
N ASP A 45 3.06 23.30 -2.41
CA ASP A 45 1.86 24.16 -2.46
C ASP A 45 1.02 24.13 -1.17
N ASN A 46 1.57 23.56 -0.09
CA ASN A 46 0.92 23.42 1.22
C ASN A 46 -0.44 22.70 1.18
N LYS A 47 -0.61 21.72 0.29
CA LYS A 47 -1.81 20.89 0.19
C LYS A 47 -1.53 19.40 0.45
N PHE A 48 -2.58 18.64 0.73
CA PHE A 48 -2.52 17.19 0.71
C PHE A 48 -2.61 16.69 -0.73
N HIS A 49 -1.69 15.80 -1.10
CA HIS A 49 -1.68 15.12 -2.39
C HIS A 49 -1.81 13.62 -2.16
N LEU A 50 -2.86 13.01 -2.69
CA LEU A 50 -3.09 11.59 -2.61
C LEU A 50 -2.95 10.96 -3.99
N PHE A 51 -2.12 9.93 -4.06
CA PHE A 51 -1.95 9.09 -5.24
C PHE A 51 -2.58 7.72 -4.94
N CYS A 52 -3.39 7.24 -5.86
CA CYS A 52 -4.02 5.93 -5.78
C CYS A 52 -4.20 5.36 -7.18
N HIS A 53 -4.51 4.08 -7.29
CA HIS A 53 -4.75 3.49 -8.59
C HIS A 53 -6.20 3.07 -8.80
N THR A 54 -6.56 2.97 -10.08
CA THR A 54 -7.72 2.26 -10.59
C THR A 54 -7.25 1.23 -11.60
N PHE A 55 -8.13 0.50 -12.27
CA PHE A 55 -7.75 -0.37 -13.40
C PHE A 55 -7.01 0.36 -14.53
N PHE A 56 -7.19 1.68 -14.66
CA PHE A 56 -6.64 2.46 -15.78
C PHE A 56 -5.30 3.13 -15.48
N GLY A 57 -4.76 2.96 -14.27
CA GLY A 57 -3.49 3.52 -13.86
C GLY A 57 -3.56 4.31 -12.56
N VAL A 58 -2.51 5.08 -12.30
CA VAL A 58 -2.36 5.91 -11.10
C VAL A 58 -2.93 7.30 -11.35
N TYR A 59 -3.72 7.76 -10.39
CA TYR A 59 -4.37 9.07 -10.38
C TYR A 59 -3.90 9.89 -9.19
N HIS A 60 -3.88 11.19 -9.39
CA HIS A 60 -3.59 12.21 -8.42
C HIS A 60 -4.85 12.92 -7.97
N TYR A 61 -4.95 13.16 -6.67
CA TYR A 61 -6.03 13.89 -5.99
C TYR A 61 -5.42 14.94 -5.08
N VAL A 62 -6.08 16.08 -4.92
CA VAL A 62 -5.64 17.21 -4.09
C VAL A 62 -6.72 17.56 -3.07
N SER A 63 -6.31 17.96 -1.87
CA SER A 63 -7.19 18.37 -0.79
C SER A 63 -6.53 19.43 0.09
N ASP A 64 -7.32 20.37 0.62
CA ASP A 64 -6.86 21.36 1.60
C ASP A 64 -6.89 20.82 3.05
N ASP A 65 -7.77 19.83 3.33
CA ASP A 65 -8.04 19.29 4.66
C ASP A 65 -7.58 17.81 4.85
N GLY A 66 -7.14 17.17 3.74
CA GLY A 66 -6.78 15.76 3.71
C GLY A 66 -7.97 14.80 3.86
N ILE A 67 -9.20 15.29 3.66
CA ILE A 67 -10.46 14.54 3.73
C ILE A 67 -11.25 14.72 2.43
N SER A 68 -11.43 15.98 2.01
CA SER A 68 -12.23 16.37 0.85
C SER A 68 -11.36 16.41 -0.40
N PHE A 69 -11.09 15.23 -0.97
CA PHE A 69 -10.22 15.09 -2.13
C PHE A 69 -10.94 15.37 -3.45
N LYS A 70 -10.32 16.18 -4.29
CA LYS A 70 -10.73 16.41 -5.68
C LYS A 70 -9.73 15.74 -6.61
N LYS A 71 -10.25 14.97 -7.58
CA LYS A 71 -9.43 14.36 -8.62
C LYS A 71 -8.80 15.45 -9.47
N ASP A 72 -7.47 15.39 -9.63
CA ASP A 72 -6.70 16.31 -10.45
C ASP A 72 -6.43 15.67 -11.82
N MET A 73 -5.52 14.71 -11.90
CA MET A 73 -5.09 14.14 -13.17
C MET A 73 -4.75 12.64 -13.07
N LYS A 74 -4.63 12.01 -14.24
CA LYS A 74 -4.01 10.69 -14.36
C LYS A 74 -2.53 10.85 -14.65
N ILE A 75 -1.68 10.28 -13.79
CA ILE A 75 -0.21 10.38 -13.93
C ILE A 75 0.31 9.37 -14.94
N VAL A 76 -0.06 8.10 -14.79
CA VAL A 76 0.51 7.01 -15.58
C VAL A 76 -0.48 5.88 -15.80
N GLN A 77 -0.41 5.27 -16.99
CA GLN A 77 -1.24 4.13 -17.38
C GLN A 77 -0.57 2.79 -17.02
N ARG A 78 -1.37 1.72 -16.91
CA ARG A 78 -0.89 0.36 -16.62
C ARG A 78 -0.02 0.30 -15.36
N ALA A 79 -0.41 1.10 -14.37
CA ALA A 79 0.31 1.30 -13.12
C ALA A 79 -0.62 1.10 -11.94
N MET A 80 -0.12 0.48 -10.89
CA MET A 80 -0.83 0.20 -9.66
C MET A 80 0.06 0.45 -8.45
N ARG A 81 -0.53 0.51 -7.26
CA ARG A 81 0.17 0.49 -5.96
C ARG A 81 1.26 1.57 -5.87
N PRO A 82 0.88 2.86 -5.98
CA PRO A 82 1.82 3.97 -5.97
C PRO A 82 2.47 4.17 -4.60
N ASN A 83 3.71 4.67 -4.62
CA ASN A 83 4.40 5.23 -3.46
C ASN A 83 5.08 6.53 -3.85
N ILE A 84 4.55 7.64 -3.36
CA ILE A 84 5.08 8.99 -3.60
C ILE A 84 6.07 9.40 -2.51
N ASN A 85 7.19 9.99 -2.91
CA ASN A 85 8.21 10.50 -2.02
C ASN A 85 8.70 11.86 -2.51
N TYR A 86 9.02 12.77 -1.60
CA TYR A 86 9.71 14.03 -1.90
C TYR A 86 11.11 13.99 -1.30
N ILE A 87 12.12 14.08 -2.15
CA ILE A 87 13.53 13.91 -1.77
C ILE A 87 14.35 14.93 -2.57
N ASP A 88 15.14 15.73 -1.87
CA ASP A 88 16.07 16.69 -2.46
C ASP A 88 15.43 17.59 -3.53
N GLY A 89 14.26 18.15 -3.25
CA GLY A 89 13.54 19.07 -4.12
C GLY A 89 12.79 18.40 -5.29
N LYS A 90 12.68 17.07 -5.31
CA LYS A 90 12.08 16.33 -6.39
C LYS A 90 11.08 15.28 -5.88
N TYR A 91 9.98 15.12 -6.58
CA TYR A 91 8.98 14.08 -6.34
C TYR A 91 9.34 12.82 -7.13
N TYR A 92 9.30 11.67 -6.44
CA TYR A 92 9.53 10.34 -7.00
C TYR A 92 8.27 9.51 -6.77
N LEU A 93 7.60 9.15 -7.85
CA LEU A 93 6.44 8.26 -7.81
C LEU A 93 6.88 6.87 -8.26
N PHE A 94 7.05 5.96 -7.29
CA PHE A 94 7.28 4.55 -7.54
C PHE A 94 5.94 3.83 -7.66
N TYR A 95 5.87 2.84 -8.54
CA TYR A 95 4.65 2.07 -8.73
C TYR A 95 4.94 0.72 -9.40
N GLU A 96 4.02 -0.21 -9.23
CA GLU A 96 4.00 -1.45 -9.99
C GLU A 96 3.50 -1.19 -11.40
N ARG A 97 4.26 -1.62 -12.41
CA ARG A 97 3.85 -1.57 -13.81
C ARG A 97 3.64 -2.97 -14.35
N THR A 98 2.46 -3.23 -14.88
CA THR A 98 2.10 -4.49 -15.50
C THR A 98 2.25 -4.44 -17.01
N ARG A 99 2.44 -5.60 -17.63
CA ARG A 99 2.59 -5.72 -19.08
C ARG A 99 1.35 -5.26 -19.84
N ASN A 100 0.15 -5.59 -19.33
CA ASN A 100 -1.12 -5.27 -19.96
C ASN A 100 -2.26 -5.24 -18.95
N VAL A 101 -3.14 -4.25 -18.99
CA VAL A 101 -4.35 -4.17 -18.16
C VAL A 101 -5.28 -5.37 -18.44
N ILE A 102 -5.34 -5.81 -19.67
CA ILE A 102 -6.10 -6.98 -20.11
C ILE A 102 -5.52 -8.27 -19.50
N ALA A 103 -4.19 -8.38 -19.34
CA ALA A 103 -3.58 -9.53 -18.66
C ALA A 103 -4.03 -9.69 -17.21
N ASN A 104 -4.38 -8.58 -16.53
CA ASN A 104 -4.93 -8.63 -15.17
C ASN A 104 -6.34 -9.24 -15.13
N LEU A 105 -7.14 -9.04 -16.17
CA LEU A 105 -8.43 -9.71 -16.35
C LEU A 105 -8.26 -11.17 -16.79
N PHE A 106 -7.20 -11.50 -17.52
CA PHE A 106 -6.90 -12.83 -18.02
C PHE A 106 -6.01 -13.66 -17.10
N SER A 107 -5.51 -13.14 -15.98
CA SER A 107 -4.89 -13.99 -14.93
C SER A 107 -5.87 -15.04 -14.41
N LEU A 108 -7.17 -14.77 -14.49
CA LEU A 108 -8.25 -15.72 -14.22
C LEU A 108 -8.28 -16.90 -15.20
N VAL A 109 -7.65 -16.80 -16.36
CA VAL A 109 -7.62 -17.84 -17.41
C VAL A 109 -6.19 -18.33 -17.72
N GLY A 110 -5.28 -18.24 -16.74
CA GLY A 110 -3.94 -18.83 -16.82
C GLY A 110 -2.87 -17.98 -17.52
N VAL A 111 -3.15 -16.70 -17.83
CA VAL A 111 -2.13 -15.79 -18.32
C VAL A 111 -1.21 -15.41 -17.16
N LYS A 112 0.07 -15.76 -17.25
CA LYS A 112 1.07 -15.45 -16.23
C LYS A 112 1.23 -13.95 -16.00
N TRP A 113 1.14 -13.54 -14.75
CA TRP A 113 1.41 -12.17 -14.32
C TRP A 113 2.86 -11.76 -14.62
N LYS A 114 3.06 -10.51 -14.97
CA LYS A 114 4.39 -9.94 -15.07
C LYS A 114 4.35 -8.47 -14.67
N SER A 115 4.91 -8.19 -13.50
CA SER A 115 5.06 -6.82 -13.01
C SER A 115 6.46 -6.54 -12.47
N GLU A 116 6.83 -5.27 -12.51
CA GLU A 116 8.11 -4.74 -12.06
C GLU A 116 7.88 -3.33 -11.48
N ILE A 117 8.81 -2.83 -10.66
CA ILE A 117 8.73 -1.47 -10.12
C ILE A 117 9.34 -0.47 -11.10
N PHE A 118 8.56 0.54 -11.40
CA PHE A 118 8.93 1.70 -12.21
C PHE A 118 8.87 2.98 -11.37
N CYS A 119 9.52 4.01 -11.87
CA CYS A 119 9.49 5.35 -11.32
C CYS A 119 9.18 6.37 -12.42
N THR A 120 8.48 7.41 -12.06
CA THR A 120 8.41 8.69 -12.78
C THR A 120 8.65 9.81 -11.79
N THR A 121 9.17 10.94 -12.25
CA THR A 121 9.58 12.05 -11.38
C THR A 121 8.98 13.37 -11.82
N SER A 122 8.80 14.29 -10.87
CA SER A 122 8.31 15.63 -11.10
C SER A 122 8.98 16.63 -10.16
N THR A 123 9.01 17.90 -10.51
CA THR A 123 9.39 18.99 -9.62
C THR A 123 8.20 19.83 -9.18
N ASP A 124 7.04 19.66 -9.81
CA ASP A 124 5.86 20.53 -9.65
C ASP A 124 4.53 19.75 -9.49
N LEU A 125 4.59 18.42 -9.42
CA LEU A 125 3.43 17.50 -9.36
C LEU A 125 2.49 17.57 -10.58
N LYS A 126 2.84 18.33 -11.61
CA LYS A 126 2.06 18.53 -12.85
C LYS A 126 2.74 17.90 -14.05
N ASN A 127 4.04 18.15 -14.19
CA ASN A 127 4.86 17.65 -15.29
C ASN A 127 5.69 16.46 -14.82
N TRP A 128 5.47 15.30 -15.41
CA TRP A 128 6.11 14.04 -15.02
C TRP A 128 7.05 13.53 -16.13
N SER A 129 8.19 13.01 -15.71
CA SER A 129 9.17 12.41 -16.61
C SER A 129 8.61 11.16 -17.30
N GLU A 130 9.25 10.74 -18.40
CA GLU A 130 9.00 9.40 -18.93
C GLU A 130 9.30 8.33 -17.86
N PRO A 131 8.44 7.31 -17.75
CA PRO A 131 8.63 6.23 -16.80
C PRO A 131 9.85 5.35 -17.09
N TYR A 132 10.62 5.02 -16.07
CA TYR A 132 11.77 4.11 -16.18
C TYR A 132 11.73 3.02 -15.09
N LYS A 133 12.37 1.89 -15.42
CA LYS A 133 12.41 0.72 -14.54
C LYS A 133 13.42 0.91 -13.40
N VAL A 134 13.02 0.55 -12.19
CA VAL A 134 13.82 0.67 -10.96
C VAL A 134 14.20 -0.70 -10.41
N ILE A 135 13.23 -1.60 -10.25
CA ILE A 135 13.47 -2.98 -9.77
C ILE A 135 12.82 -3.96 -10.74
N LYS A 136 13.62 -4.95 -11.15
CA LYS A 136 13.19 -6.11 -11.93
C LYS A 136 13.46 -7.40 -11.16
N LYS A 137 12.86 -8.50 -11.59
CA LYS A 137 13.15 -9.83 -11.04
C LYS A 137 14.66 -10.14 -11.06
N THR A 138 15.17 -10.51 -9.90
CA THR A 138 16.56 -10.97 -9.71
C THR A 138 16.66 -12.16 -8.77
N ARG A 139 15.58 -12.50 -8.04
CA ARG A 139 15.56 -13.56 -7.03
C ARG A 139 14.51 -14.63 -7.36
N PRO A 140 14.73 -15.90 -6.93
CA PRO A 140 13.77 -16.97 -7.20
C PRO A 140 12.38 -16.72 -6.61
N HIS A 141 12.27 -16.19 -5.40
CA HIS A 141 11.00 -15.94 -4.70
C HIS A 141 10.15 -14.81 -5.31
N GLU A 142 10.65 -14.14 -6.34
CA GLU A 142 9.95 -13.09 -7.09
C GLU A 142 9.13 -13.66 -8.28
N GLU A 143 9.19 -14.98 -8.49
CA GLU A 143 8.46 -15.71 -9.52
C GLU A 143 7.92 -17.03 -8.98
N ASP A 144 6.75 -17.42 -9.43
CA ASP A 144 6.09 -18.70 -9.17
C ASP A 144 5.28 -19.18 -10.38
N GLU A 145 4.42 -20.18 -10.18
CA GLU A 145 3.57 -20.72 -11.25
C GLU A 145 2.62 -19.69 -11.85
N HIS A 146 2.23 -18.67 -11.10
CA HIS A 146 1.34 -17.57 -11.53
C HIS A 146 2.08 -16.45 -12.26
N GLY A 147 3.41 -16.42 -12.19
CA GLY A 147 4.26 -15.48 -12.93
C GLY A 147 5.24 -14.67 -12.07
N ILE A 148 5.69 -13.54 -12.60
CA ILE A 148 6.61 -12.61 -11.92
C ILE A 148 5.80 -11.49 -11.30
N ALA A 149 5.89 -11.34 -9.99
CA ALA A 149 5.29 -10.23 -9.26
C ALA A 149 6.34 -9.51 -8.43
N ILE A 150 6.57 -8.22 -8.74
CA ILE A 150 7.31 -7.28 -7.89
C ILE A 150 6.43 -6.05 -7.77
N SER A 151 5.83 -5.86 -6.59
CA SER A 151 4.69 -4.99 -6.39
C SER A 151 4.74 -4.22 -5.07
N ASN A 152 3.78 -3.32 -4.82
CA ASN A 152 3.63 -2.59 -3.57
C ASN A 152 4.90 -1.87 -3.07
N PRO A 153 5.61 -1.08 -3.90
CA PRO A 153 6.82 -0.40 -3.46
C PRO A 153 6.56 0.51 -2.26
N PHE A 154 7.49 0.53 -1.33
CA PHE A 154 7.48 1.48 -0.22
C PHE A 154 8.92 1.85 0.16
N LEU A 155 9.28 3.11 -0.07
CA LEU A 155 10.63 3.63 0.11
C LEU A 155 10.81 4.30 1.46
N ILE A 156 11.91 3.96 2.14
CA ILE A 156 12.43 4.73 3.29
C ILE A 156 13.94 4.94 3.15
N LYS A 157 14.50 5.88 3.92
CA LYS A 157 15.94 6.04 4.05
C LYS A 157 16.40 5.46 5.39
N VAL A 158 17.35 4.51 5.36
CA VAL A 158 17.90 3.81 6.52
C VAL A 158 19.42 3.87 6.44
N ASP A 159 20.08 4.43 7.46
CA ASP A 159 21.54 4.49 7.57
C ASP A 159 22.28 4.98 6.31
N GLY A 160 21.70 6.04 5.71
CA GLY A 160 22.23 6.66 4.50
C GLY A 160 21.82 6.00 3.19
N LYS A 161 21.30 4.77 3.21
CA LYS A 161 20.80 4.04 2.03
C LYS A 161 19.31 4.20 1.83
N TYR A 162 18.87 4.03 0.61
CA TYR A 162 17.47 3.90 0.25
C TYR A 162 17.07 2.43 0.29
N ARG A 163 16.10 2.08 1.15
CA ARG A 163 15.51 0.74 1.26
C ARG A 163 14.11 0.79 0.71
N MET A 164 13.86 0.02 -0.34
CA MET A 164 12.54 -0.15 -0.94
C MET A 164 11.98 -1.51 -0.56
N TYR A 165 10.99 -1.52 0.32
CA TYR A 165 10.19 -2.71 0.58
C TYR A 165 9.27 -2.95 -0.61
N TYR A 166 9.05 -4.22 -0.94
CA TYR A 166 8.14 -4.62 -1.99
C TYR A 166 7.54 -6.00 -1.70
N SER A 167 6.41 -6.27 -2.31
CA SER A 167 5.77 -7.58 -2.26
C SER A 167 6.16 -8.39 -3.49
N CYS A 168 6.25 -9.71 -3.35
CA CYS A 168 6.65 -10.59 -4.45
C CYS A 168 6.06 -12.01 -4.32
N GLY A 169 6.07 -12.74 -5.45
CA GLY A 169 5.36 -14.00 -5.59
C GLY A 169 3.83 -13.79 -5.57
N GLN A 170 3.06 -14.82 -5.85
CA GLN A 170 1.60 -14.76 -5.91
C GLN A 170 0.94 -16.02 -5.35
N THR A 171 -0.05 -15.83 -4.49
CA THR A 171 -0.91 -16.88 -3.96
C THR A 171 -2.32 -16.68 -4.50
N PHE A 172 -2.88 -17.68 -5.18
CA PHE A 172 -4.25 -17.63 -5.65
C PHE A 172 -5.24 -17.84 -4.49
N ILE A 173 -6.14 -16.89 -4.30
CA ILE A 173 -7.16 -16.91 -3.25
C ILE A 173 -8.47 -17.38 -3.84
N LYS A 174 -8.88 -18.62 -3.50
CA LYS A 174 -10.01 -19.32 -4.14
C LYS A 174 -11.34 -18.61 -4.04
N ASP A 175 -11.70 -18.14 -2.85
CA ASP A 175 -12.98 -17.47 -2.60
C ASP A 175 -13.04 -16.02 -3.11
N CYS A 176 -11.88 -15.41 -3.36
CA CYS A 176 -11.76 -14.10 -4.01
C CYS A 176 -11.69 -14.19 -5.54
N GLY A 177 -11.08 -15.26 -6.07
CA GLY A 177 -10.85 -15.45 -7.49
C GLY A 177 -9.72 -14.60 -8.07
N PHE A 178 -8.74 -14.18 -7.26
CA PHE A 178 -7.56 -13.43 -7.72
C PHE A 178 -6.31 -13.80 -6.90
N CYS A 179 -5.13 -13.38 -7.39
CA CYS A 179 -3.87 -13.59 -6.72
C CYS A 179 -3.50 -12.41 -5.83
N GLU A 180 -2.94 -12.73 -4.65
CA GLU A 180 -2.37 -11.76 -3.72
C GLU A 180 -0.88 -12.05 -3.47
N PRO A 181 -0.07 -11.05 -3.08
CA PRO A 181 1.36 -11.25 -2.90
C PRO A 181 1.71 -12.24 -1.80
N THR A 182 2.56 -13.21 -2.13
CA THR A 182 2.97 -14.27 -1.22
C THR A 182 3.94 -13.79 -0.15
N HIS A 183 4.97 -13.04 -0.56
CA HIS A 183 6.09 -12.64 0.30
C HIS A 183 6.26 -11.13 0.35
N VAL A 184 6.91 -10.66 1.40
CA VAL A 184 7.48 -9.31 1.50
C VAL A 184 9.00 -9.41 1.50
N SER A 185 9.66 -8.57 0.69
CA SER A 185 11.10 -8.44 0.59
C SER A 185 11.52 -6.97 0.53
N PHE A 186 12.80 -6.70 0.39
CA PHE A 186 13.30 -5.36 0.11
C PHE A 186 14.53 -5.38 -0.80
N ALA A 187 14.82 -4.25 -1.39
CA ALA A 187 16.08 -3.96 -2.09
C ALA A 187 16.68 -2.67 -1.56
N GLU A 188 18.02 -2.56 -1.59
CA GLU A 188 18.75 -1.38 -1.14
C GLU A 188 19.59 -0.78 -2.25
N SER A 189 19.77 0.55 -2.17
CA SER A 189 20.63 1.33 -3.06
C SER A 189 21.17 2.57 -2.36
N ASP A 190 22.33 3.06 -2.83
CA ASP A 190 22.86 4.39 -2.48
C ASP A 190 22.16 5.53 -3.25
N LYS A 191 21.36 5.20 -4.27
CA LYS A 191 20.62 6.14 -5.11
C LYS A 191 19.12 5.91 -5.00
N VAL A 192 18.35 7.00 -4.98
CA VAL A 192 16.90 6.96 -4.75
C VAL A 192 16.13 6.17 -5.80
N ASP A 193 16.57 6.16 -7.04
CA ASP A 193 15.79 5.69 -8.19
C ASP A 193 16.48 4.64 -9.07
N LYS A 194 17.63 4.12 -8.66
CA LYS A 194 18.39 3.12 -9.43
C LYS A 194 19.41 2.38 -8.58
N GLY A 195 19.94 1.28 -9.13
CA GLY A 195 21.03 0.51 -8.50
C GLY A 195 20.56 -0.36 -7.32
N TYR A 196 19.29 -0.67 -7.23
CA TYR A 196 18.73 -1.51 -6.18
C TYR A 196 19.20 -2.95 -6.28
N ILE A 197 19.66 -3.49 -5.16
CA ILE A 197 20.06 -4.88 -5.00
C ILE A 197 19.07 -5.56 -4.07
N SER A 198 18.29 -6.51 -4.61
CA SER A 198 17.29 -7.27 -3.86
C SER A 198 17.95 -8.23 -2.87
N ARG A 199 17.37 -8.33 -1.68
CA ARG A 199 17.76 -9.31 -0.65
C ARG A 199 17.60 -10.73 -1.18
N GLU A 200 18.44 -11.65 -0.70
CA GLU A 200 18.44 -13.05 -1.15
C GLU A 200 17.19 -13.82 -0.73
N THR A 201 16.66 -13.52 0.45
CA THR A 201 15.47 -14.17 1.02
C THR A 201 14.43 -13.12 1.41
N PRO A 202 13.13 -13.44 1.35
CA PRO A 202 12.07 -12.57 1.87
C PRO A 202 12.28 -12.28 3.37
N ILE A 203 11.73 -11.16 3.84
CA ILE A 203 11.69 -10.82 5.27
C ILE A 203 10.41 -11.33 5.95
N ILE A 204 9.33 -11.46 5.18
CA ILE A 204 8.07 -12.05 5.66
C ILE A 204 7.58 -13.02 4.59
N SER A 205 7.23 -14.23 5.04
CA SER A 205 6.66 -15.29 4.20
C SER A 205 5.46 -15.91 4.91
N PRO A 206 4.52 -16.54 4.20
CA PRO A 206 3.43 -17.26 4.83
C PRO A 206 3.94 -18.31 5.82
N ASP A 207 3.27 -18.38 6.97
CA ASP A 207 3.49 -19.39 8.00
C ASP A 207 2.13 -19.93 8.47
N LYS A 208 1.88 -21.21 8.21
CA LYS A 208 0.61 -21.88 8.57
C LYS A 208 0.38 -21.94 10.08
N ALA A 209 1.42 -21.84 10.89
CA ALA A 209 1.31 -21.81 12.34
C ALA A 209 0.85 -20.45 12.90
N VAL A 210 0.90 -19.40 12.07
CA VAL A 210 0.54 -18.03 12.46
C VAL A 210 -0.77 -17.63 11.77
N GLU A 211 -1.85 -17.44 12.55
CA GLU A 211 -3.20 -17.22 12.02
C GLU A 211 -3.24 -16.14 10.92
N TYR A 212 -2.70 -14.95 11.18
CA TYR A 212 -2.77 -13.81 10.24
C TYR A 212 -1.79 -13.89 9.06
N LEU A 213 -0.92 -14.90 9.02
CA LEU A 213 0.14 -15.09 8.03
C LEU A 213 0.01 -16.42 7.26
N ASN A 214 -1.06 -17.18 7.51
CA ASN A 214 -1.19 -18.56 7.05
C ASN A 214 -1.54 -18.70 5.58
N LEU A 215 -1.88 -17.61 4.87
CA LEU A 215 -2.28 -17.64 3.46
C LEU A 215 -1.30 -16.87 2.57
N CYS A 216 -1.13 -15.58 2.78
CA CYS A 216 -0.14 -14.76 2.07
C CYS A 216 0.22 -13.49 2.87
N SER A 217 1.40 -12.92 2.57
CA SER A 217 1.95 -11.83 3.36
C SER A 217 1.46 -10.44 2.95
N GLY A 218 0.80 -10.31 1.78
CA GLY A 218 0.28 -9.04 1.30
C GLY A 218 1.35 -7.97 1.09
N CYS A 219 1.17 -6.78 1.64
CA CYS A 219 2.14 -5.69 1.54
C CYS A 219 2.53 -5.14 2.92
N LEU A 220 3.71 -4.52 2.98
CA LEU A 220 4.26 -3.91 4.19
C LEU A 220 4.58 -2.43 3.94
N LYS A 221 4.13 -1.55 4.83
CA LYS A 221 4.48 -0.13 4.90
C LYS A 221 5.26 0.11 6.18
N VAL A 222 6.50 0.62 6.06
CA VAL A 222 7.44 0.74 7.18
C VAL A 222 7.69 2.20 7.51
N TYR A 223 7.50 2.57 8.75
CA TYR A 223 7.66 3.93 9.24
C TYR A 223 8.71 3.97 10.35
N LYS A 224 9.71 4.87 10.22
CA LYS A 224 10.69 5.09 11.28
C LYS A 224 10.10 5.97 12.36
N PHE A 225 10.09 5.45 13.59
CA PHE A 225 9.78 6.17 14.82
C PHE A 225 11.07 6.47 15.58
N LYS A 226 10.98 7.22 16.68
CA LYS A 226 12.15 7.63 17.48
C LYS A 226 12.92 6.43 18.02
N ASP A 227 12.21 5.40 18.44
CA ASP A 227 12.73 4.24 19.20
C ASP A 227 12.63 2.91 18.43
N CYS A 228 11.97 2.86 17.28
CA CYS A 228 11.82 1.63 16.49
C CYS A 228 11.35 1.91 15.06
N TYR A 229 11.11 0.84 14.31
CA TYR A 229 10.32 0.84 13.08
C TYR A 229 8.94 0.23 13.34
N ILE A 230 7.90 0.86 12.83
CA ILE A 230 6.54 0.31 12.80
C ILE A 230 6.27 -0.22 11.40
N GLY A 231 5.85 -1.47 11.31
CA GLY A 231 5.32 -2.09 10.10
C GLY A 231 3.78 -2.09 10.15
N LEU A 232 3.14 -1.60 9.08
CA LEU A 232 1.72 -1.81 8.83
C LEU A 232 1.61 -2.78 7.66
N GLN A 233 1.29 -4.04 7.97
CA GLN A 233 1.19 -5.12 7.00
C GLN A 233 -0.26 -5.38 6.65
N ASN A 234 -0.59 -5.33 5.36
CA ASN A 234 -1.82 -5.93 4.88
C ASN A 234 -1.56 -7.42 4.64
N GLY A 235 -2.13 -8.28 5.47
CA GLY A 235 -2.08 -9.72 5.32
C GLY A 235 -3.44 -10.29 4.93
N LEU A 236 -3.44 -11.34 4.09
CA LEU A 236 -4.59 -12.20 3.89
C LEU A 236 -4.35 -13.53 4.58
N PHE A 237 -5.36 -13.99 5.29
CA PHE A 237 -5.30 -15.23 6.06
C PHE A 237 -6.60 -16.03 5.92
N GLU A 238 -6.49 -17.35 6.07
CA GLU A 238 -7.63 -18.24 6.08
C GLU A 238 -8.07 -18.53 7.50
N LYS A 239 -9.38 -18.40 7.73
CA LYS A 239 -10.05 -18.77 8.96
C LYS A 239 -11.43 -19.37 8.61
N ASP A 240 -11.75 -20.54 9.18
CA ASP A 240 -13.01 -21.24 8.95
C ASP A 240 -13.31 -21.48 7.45
N GLY A 241 -12.26 -21.79 6.66
CA GLY A 241 -12.36 -22.10 5.22
C GLY A 241 -12.62 -20.87 4.34
N LYS A 242 -12.46 -19.63 4.87
CA LYS A 242 -12.65 -18.38 4.13
C LYS A 242 -11.42 -17.49 4.26
N SER A 243 -11.14 -16.72 3.22
CA SER A 243 -10.09 -15.71 3.29
C SER A 243 -10.57 -14.46 4.02
N HIS A 244 -9.67 -13.90 4.80
CA HIS A 244 -9.83 -12.64 5.51
C HIS A 244 -8.63 -11.75 5.23
N SER A 245 -8.80 -10.44 5.38
CA SER A 245 -7.68 -9.51 5.37
C SER A 245 -7.78 -8.53 6.53
N ALA A 246 -6.62 -8.09 7.01
CA ALA A 246 -6.53 -7.07 8.04
C ALA A 246 -5.24 -6.27 7.84
N ILE A 247 -5.18 -5.08 8.42
CA ILE A 247 -3.93 -4.35 8.60
C ILE A 247 -3.39 -4.72 9.97
N MET A 248 -2.22 -5.36 9.96
CA MET A 248 -1.51 -5.82 11.16
C MET A 248 -0.47 -4.78 11.58
N LEU A 249 -0.36 -4.54 12.89
CA LEU A 249 0.72 -3.75 13.46
C LEU A 249 1.90 -4.66 13.80
N LEU A 250 3.05 -4.33 13.25
CA LEU A 250 4.32 -4.97 13.52
C LEU A 250 5.31 -3.96 14.10
N LYS A 251 6.28 -4.45 14.87
CA LYS A 251 7.40 -3.68 15.41
C LYS A 251 8.72 -4.29 14.97
N SER A 252 9.73 -3.46 14.76
CA SER A 252 11.10 -3.91 14.46
C SER A 252 12.11 -2.89 14.97
N ASP A 253 13.26 -3.37 15.44
CA ASP A 253 14.36 -2.49 15.87
C ASP A 253 15.29 -2.13 14.69
N ASP A 254 15.33 -2.95 13.63
CA ASP A 254 16.25 -2.84 12.49
C ASP A 254 15.54 -2.60 11.13
N GLY A 255 14.19 -2.64 11.12
CA GLY A 255 13.38 -2.58 9.90
C GLY A 255 13.52 -3.81 8.99
N ILE A 256 14.03 -4.94 9.52
CA ILE A 256 14.20 -6.20 8.81
C ILE A 256 13.44 -7.32 9.51
N ASN A 257 13.70 -7.46 10.81
CA ASN A 257 13.09 -8.47 11.65
C ASN A 257 11.85 -7.87 12.33
N PHE A 258 10.66 -8.24 11.85
CA PHE A 258 9.40 -7.71 12.33
C PHE A 258 8.71 -8.70 13.26
N GLU A 259 8.26 -8.20 14.40
CA GLU A 259 7.44 -8.93 15.36
C GLU A 259 5.98 -8.46 15.25
N TYR A 260 5.04 -9.41 15.25
CA TYR A 260 3.61 -9.12 15.28
C TYR A 260 3.20 -8.58 16.65
N VAL A 261 2.46 -7.47 16.66
CA VAL A 261 1.94 -6.84 17.88
C VAL A 261 0.45 -7.13 18.06
N LYS A 262 -0.37 -6.72 17.09
CA LYS A 262 -1.83 -6.90 17.11
C LYS A 262 -2.45 -6.62 15.74
N PRO A 263 -3.70 -7.07 15.47
CA PRO A 263 -4.51 -6.48 14.40
C PRO A 263 -4.70 -4.98 14.69
N PHE A 264 -4.45 -4.14 13.67
CA PHE A 264 -4.57 -2.68 13.80
C PHE A 264 -5.90 -2.18 13.23
N LEU A 265 -6.26 -2.67 12.05
CA LEU A 265 -7.54 -2.37 11.43
C LEU A 265 -8.12 -3.63 10.79
N VAL A 266 -9.34 -3.97 11.15
CA VAL A 266 -10.06 -5.14 10.63
C VAL A 266 -11.31 -4.71 9.87
N PRO A 267 -11.83 -5.54 8.96
CA PRO A 267 -13.12 -5.31 8.31
C PRO A 267 -14.25 -5.19 9.32
N GLN A 268 -15.18 -4.26 9.09
CA GLN A 268 -16.32 -4.04 9.98
C GLN A 268 -17.51 -3.40 9.27
N ILE A 269 -18.68 -3.51 9.87
CA ILE A 269 -19.88 -2.79 9.46
C ILE A 269 -19.90 -1.43 10.16
N CYS A 270 -20.02 -0.36 9.38
CA CYS A 270 -20.01 1.02 9.89
C CYS A 270 -21.46 1.47 10.14
N GLU A 271 -22.04 1.17 11.29
CA GLU A 271 -23.45 1.39 11.63
C GLU A 271 -23.92 2.84 11.36
N ASN A 272 -23.08 3.82 11.69
CA ASN A 272 -23.39 5.25 11.59
C ASN A 272 -23.09 5.84 10.19
N ASN A 273 -22.69 5.01 9.21
CA ASN A 273 -22.29 5.48 7.88
C ASN A 273 -23.35 5.13 6.82
N LYS A 274 -23.67 6.09 5.93
CA LYS A 274 -24.60 5.85 4.78
C LYS A 274 -24.14 4.66 3.90
N ASN A 275 -22.83 4.41 3.81
CA ASN A 275 -22.25 3.25 3.13
C ASN A 275 -21.77 2.21 4.13
N LYS A 276 -22.59 1.84 5.10
CA LYS A 276 -22.21 0.98 6.24
C LYS A 276 -21.44 -0.30 5.90
N ASN A 277 -21.59 -0.82 4.71
CA ASN A 277 -20.96 -2.07 4.26
C ASN A 277 -19.69 -1.87 3.43
N TRP A 278 -19.19 -0.63 3.23
CA TRP A 278 -18.07 -0.36 2.31
C TRP A 278 -16.76 -1.07 2.67
N MET A 279 -16.52 -1.37 3.96
CA MET A 279 -15.33 -2.08 4.46
C MET A 279 -15.69 -3.40 5.18
N LYS A 280 -16.79 -4.02 4.79
CA LYS A 280 -17.32 -5.20 5.47
C LYS A 280 -16.43 -6.44 5.31
N GLN A 281 -15.76 -6.60 4.15
CA GLN A 281 -15.09 -7.86 3.79
C GLN A 281 -13.58 -7.81 3.94
N TYR A 282 -12.94 -6.78 3.40
CA TYR A 282 -11.49 -6.64 3.44
C TYR A 282 -11.08 -5.21 3.76
N VAL A 283 -9.93 -5.09 4.42
CA VAL A 283 -9.11 -3.87 4.47
C VAL A 283 -7.74 -4.20 3.90
N TYR A 284 -7.19 -3.30 3.08
CA TYR A 284 -5.99 -3.55 2.31
C TYR A 284 -4.86 -2.56 2.63
N ALA A 285 -4.06 -2.23 1.63
CA ALA A 285 -2.91 -1.35 1.74
C ALA A 285 -3.27 0.02 2.31
N CYS A 286 -2.32 0.59 3.02
CA CYS A 286 -2.52 1.86 3.72
C CYS A 286 -1.34 2.81 3.54
N CYS A 287 -1.56 4.05 3.95
CA CYS A 287 -0.55 5.10 4.09
C CYS A 287 -0.79 5.85 5.40
N LEU A 288 0.15 5.76 6.33
CA LEU A 288 0.14 6.52 7.58
C LEU A 288 0.81 7.87 7.36
N THR A 289 0.17 8.94 7.82
CA THR A 289 0.72 10.30 7.82
C THR A 289 0.70 10.86 9.24
N TYR A 290 1.61 11.79 9.50
CA TYR A 290 1.60 12.62 10.72
C TYR A 290 1.71 14.08 10.30
N TYR A 291 0.68 14.86 10.59
CA TYR A 291 0.61 16.27 10.26
C TYR A 291 -0.26 17.00 11.28
N ASP A 292 0.18 18.18 11.72
CA ASP A 292 -0.53 19.05 12.68
C ASP A 292 -0.99 18.31 13.96
N GLY A 293 -0.07 17.53 14.56
CA GLY A 293 -0.35 16.75 15.77
C GLY A 293 -1.32 15.57 15.61
N LYS A 294 -1.67 15.21 14.36
CA LYS A 294 -2.58 14.11 14.05
C LYS A 294 -1.88 12.99 13.30
N LEU A 295 -2.11 11.76 13.75
CA LEU A 295 -1.86 10.57 12.96
C LEU A 295 -3.12 10.27 12.13
N ARG A 296 -2.96 10.08 10.82
CA ARG A 296 -4.05 9.69 9.93
C ARG A 296 -3.60 8.53 9.05
N LEU A 297 -4.38 7.44 9.06
CA LEU A 297 -4.20 6.31 8.18
C LEU A 297 -5.21 6.40 7.05
N TYR A 298 -4.74 6.51 5.84
CA TYR A 298 -5.51 6.29 4.60
C TYR A 298 -5.42 4.80 4.26
N PHE A 299 -6.54 4.17 3.93
CA PHE A 299 -6.57 2.75 3.58
C PHE A 299 -7.65 2.46 2.56
N ASN A 300 -7.47 1.45 1.74
CA ASN A 300 -8.57 0.96 0.92
C ASN A 300 -9.24 -0.25 1.56
N ALA A 301 -10.53 -0.36 1.30
CA ALA A 301 -11.37 -1.43 1.81
C ALA A 301 -12.41 -1.88 0.77
N ARG A 302 -12.90 -3.10 0.95
CA ARG A 302 -13.79 -3.78 0.00
C ARG A 302 -15.01 -4.35 0.71
N ASN A 303 -16.16 -4.24 0.05
CA ASN A 303 -17.46 -4.61 0.61
C ASN A 303 -17.79 -6.11 0.52
N VAL A 304 -17.31 -6.83 -0.51
CA VAL A 304 -17.52 -8.27 -0.71
C VAL A 304 -16.30 -8.93 -1.35
N SER A 305 -16.12 -10.24 -1.16
CA SER A 305 -14.98 -11.00 -1.69
C SER A 305 -15.02 -11.15 -3.21
N ASN A 306 -16.20 -11.35 -3.78
CA ASN A 306 -16.38 -11.60 -5.20
C ASN A 306 -15.72 -10.53 -6.07
N ASN A 307 -14.92 -10.96 -7.03
CA ASN A 307 -14.08 -10.11 -7.87
C ASN A 307 -14.88 -9.11 -8.74
N LEU A 308 -16.02 -9.53 -9.26
CA LEU A 308 -16.86 -8.73 -10.16
C LEU A 308 -17.82 -7.81 -9.40
N LEU A 309 -18.30 -8.25 -8.23
CA LEU A 309 -19.28 -7.52 -7.42
C LEU A 309 -18.62 -6.60 -6.39
N GLY A 310 -17.38 -6.89 -6.00
CA GLY A 310 -16.65 -6.10 -5.02
C GLY A 310 -16.38 -4.67 -5.50
N ARG A 311 -16.43 -3.74 -4.55
CA ARG A 311 -16.12 -2.32 -4.78
C ARG A 311 -15.11 -1.89 -3.74
N GLU A 312 -13.98 -1.33 -4.22
CA GLU A 312 -12.95 -0.79 -3.37
C GLU A 312 -13.01 0.73 -3.33
N SER A 313 -12.89 1.25 -2.14
CA SER A 313 -12.91 2.69 -1.85
C SER A 313 -11.84 3.02 -0.82
N ILE A 314 -11.40 4.29 -0.76
CA ILE A 314 -10.42 4.75 0.22
C ILE A 314 -11.13 5.47 1.35
N GLY A 315 -10.79 5.08 2.57
CA GLY A 315 -11.23 5.73 3.80
C GLY A 315 -10.07 6.13 4.69
N ILE A 316 -10.42 6.70 5.83
CA ILE A 316 -9.47 7.16 6.84
C ILE A 316 -9.88 6.75 8.25
N ILE A 317 -8.87 6.48 9.09
CA ILE A 317 -8.95 6.58 10.54
C ILE A 317 -7.96 7.65 11.01
N GLU A 318 -8.29 8.37 12.05
CA GLU A 318 -7.40 9.40 12.58
C GLU A 318 -7.38 9.42 14.11
N SER A 319 -6.27 9.88 14.67
CA SER A 319 -6.08 10.12 16.09
C SER A 319 -5.30 11.41 16.31
N LYS A 320 -5.61 12.12 17.40
CA LYS A 320 -4.74 13.19 17.91
C LYS A 320 -3.66 12.55 18.78
N VAL A 321 -2.41 12.87 18.53
CA VAL A 321 -1.30 12.55 19.44
C VAL A 321 -1.33 13.60 20.55
N ARG A 322 -1.39 13.13 21.80
CA ARG A 322 -1.41 13.98 22.99
C ARG A 322 0.00 14.35 23.44
#